data_7694fe8145c347d8ae896b139ddc75e9
#
_entry.id   7694fe8145c347d8ae896b139ddc75e9
#
_cell.length_a   1.000
_cell.length_b   1.000
_cell.length_c   1.000
_cell.angle_alpha   90.00
_cell.angle_beta   90.00
_cell.angle_gamma   90.00
#
_symmetry.space_group_name_H-M   'P 1'
#
loop_
_entity.id
_entity.type
_entity.pdbx_description
1 polymer ?
#
loop_
_entity_poly.entity_id
_entity_poly.type
_entity_poly.pdbx_seq_one_letter_code
_entity_poly.pdbx_strand_id
1 'polypeptide(L)'
;MTSPPREPAGGPGAKSAGEARSAKLPVSDGEEAALLVEGLVAGYGGGDVLRGVSLRVPAGGITCVVGPNGAGKSTLMATISGLLRPRLGTIALRGEPLTGKTPRQILHLGVVHVPQNHSLFRDMTVRENIEMGGYILRDHALAARRLAGITEMFPAVAGWGRQKAGSLSGGQQRLVEFARCLMLDPTLIILDEPSMGLAPKVLRSVFDAIRLINARGKTILLVEQNARAGLRLSTHGVVLENGIVRLSGSGREVLEHPEIGALYLGGAVSAPAGAGRPAMAHEDDAERERDDSATPANSGLGREDGQ
;
A
#
# COMPACT_ATOMS: atom_id res chain seq x y z
N MET A 1 -39.60 -60.87 21.38
CA MET A 1 -38.94 -60.89 20.04
C MET A 1 -39.05 -59.49 19.49
N THR A 2 -38.05 -58.68 19.74
CA THR A 2 -37.96 -57.30 19.29
C THR A 2 -36.69 -57.17 18.47
N SER A 3 -36.85 -56.81 17.18
CA SER A 3 -35.76 -56.63 16.21
C SER A 3 -34.99 -55.35 16.52
N PRO A 4 -33.66 -55.33 16.26
CA PRO A 4 -32.83 -54.12 16.48
C PRO A 4 -32.96 -53.12 15.33
N PRO A 5 -32.65 -51.81 15.56
CA PRO A 5 -32.75 -50.78 14.54
C PRO A 5 -31.58 -50.84 13.58
N ARG A 6 -31.86 -50.48 12.30
CA ARG A 6 -30.90 -50.40 11.20
C ARG A 6 -30.02 -49.13 11.34
N GLU A 7 -28.73 -49.30 11.15
CA GLU A 7 -27.77 -48.23 10.92
C GLU A 7 -28.02 -47.50 9.59
N PRO A 8 -27.82 -46.18 9.51
CA PRO A 8 -27.85 -45.44 8.24
C PRO A 8 -26.49 -45.51 7.53
N ALA A 9 -26.56 -45.76 6.23
CA ALA A 9 -25.46 -45.88 5.30
C ALA A 9 -24.64 -44.60 5.19
N GLY A 10 -23.32 -44.79 5.07
CA GLY A 10 -22.31 -43.72 4.92
C GLY A 10 -22.50 -42.88 3.67
N GLY A 11 -22.47 -41.59 3.84
CA GLY A 11 -22.37 -40.57 2.78
C GLY A 11 -20.93 -40.40 2.28
N PRO A 12 -20.73 -39.96 1.04
CA PRO A 12 -19.41 -39.90 0.38
C PRO A 12 -18.54 -38.80 0.95
N GLY A 13 -17.26 -39.14 1.06
CA GLY A 13 -16.14 -38.44 1.62
C GLY A 13 -16.03 -36.91 1.35
N ALA A 14 -15.79 -36.23 2.44
CA ALA A 14 -15.25 -34.86 2.41
C ALA A 14 -13.87 -34.89 1.73
N LYS A 15 -13.78 -34.21 0.58
CA LYS A 15 -12.50 -33.94 -0.08
C LYS A 15 -11.69 -32.99 0.80
N SER A 16 -10.51 -33.43 1.19
CA SER A 16 -9.49 -32.69 1.91
C SER A 16 -9.28 -31.32 1.26
N ALA A 17 -9.52 -30.26 2.05
CA ALA A 17 -9.06 -28.91 1.73
C ALA A 17 -7.52 -28.95 1.61
N GLY A 18 -7.03 -28.66 0.42
CA GLY A 18 -5.60 -28.58 0.14
C GLY A 18 -4.93 -27.62 1.12
N GLU A 19 -3.91 -28.11 1.80
CA GLU A 19 -2.98 -27.32 2.59
C GLU A 19 -2.37 -26.22 1.69
N ALA A 20 -2.82 -24.98 1.88
CA ALA A 20 -2.14 -23.83 1.35
C ALA A 20 -0.77 -23.75 2.03
N ARG A 21 0.27 -24.14 1.31
CA ARG A 21 1.66 -23.98 1.74
C ARG A 21 1.89 -22.51 2.04
N SER A 22 1.91 -22.17 3.33
CA SER A 22 2.41 -20.90 3.84
C SER A 22 3.84 -20.73 3.32
N ALA A 23 4.06 -19.79 2.42
CA ALA A 23 5.39 -19.42 1.98
C ALA A 23 6.16 -18.95 3.22
N LYS A 24 7.23 -19.67 3.55
CA LYS A 24 8.13 -19.33 4.65
C LYS A 24 8.70 -17.94 4.36
N LEU A 25 8.41 -16.96 5.23
CA LEU A 25 8.88 -15.59 5.10
C LEU A 25 10.42 -15.57 5.10
N PRO A 26 11.10 -15.15 4.04
CA PRO A 26 12.54 -15.01 4.04
C PRO A 26 12.89 -13.67 4.69
N VAL A 27 13.15 -13.70 5.98
CA VAL A 27 13.77 -12.57 6.71
C VAL A 27 14.82 -13.15 7.61
N SER A 28 16.03 -12.55 7.62
CA SER A 28 17.10 -12.89 8.52
C SER A 28 16.60 -12.94 9.98
N ASP A 29 16.79 -14.05 10.65
CA ASP A 29 16.31 -14.36 12.01
C ASP A 29 16.90 -13.45 13.11
N GLY A 30 17.48 -12.27 12.77
CA GLY A 30 18.19 -11.38 13.68
C GLY A 30 17.57 -9.99 13.89
N GLU A 31 16.65 -9.52 13.05
CA GLU A 31 16.07 -8.18 13.23
C GLU A 31 14.80 -8.20 14.09
N GLU A 32 14.73 -7.30 15.09
CA GLU A 32 13.53 -7.14 15.92
C GLU A 32 12.34 -6.66 15.07
N ALA A 33 11.22 -7.38 15.13
CA ALA A 33 9.99 -6.97 14.45
C ALA A 33 9.27 -5.90 15.26
N ALA A 34 8.98 -4.74 14.65
CA ALA A 34 8.06 -3.78 15.24
C ALA A 34 6.61 -4.25 15.10
N LEU A 35 6.24 -4.84 13.94
CA LEU A 35 4.90 -5.41 13.73
C LEU A 35 5.04 -6.82 13.16
N LEU A 36 4.27 -7.74 13.71
CA LEU A 36 4.12 -9.11 13.22
C LEU A 36 2.65 -9.36 12.90
N VAL A 37 2.37 -9.85 11.71
CA VAL A 37 1.04 -10.27 11.24
C VAL A 37 1.16 -11.72 10.81
N GLU A 38 0.29 -12.60 11.33
CA GLU A 38 0.35 -14.04 11.06
C GLU A 38 -1.03 -14.57 10.67
N GLY A 39 -1.11 -15.19 9.49
CA GLY A 39 -2.28 -15.89 9.01
C GLY A 39 -3.56 -15.06 8.94
N LEU A 40 -3.45 -13.76 8.67
CA LEU A 40 -4.55 -12.80 8.77
C LEU A 40 -5.62 -13.05 7.70
N VAL A 41 -6.84 -13.33 8.15
CA VAL A 41 -8.04 -13.43 7.30
C VAL A 41 -9.01 -12.33 7.72
N ALA A 42 -9.35 -11.45 6.78
CA ALA A 42 -10.26 -10.34 7.03
C ALA A 42 -10.99 -9.91 5.75
N GLY A 43 -12.16 -9.31 5.91
CA GLY A 43 -12.96 -8.81 4.79
C GLY A 43 -14.27 -8.20 5.27
N TYR A 44 -15.06 -7.72 4.31
CA TYR A 44 -16.32 -7.03 4.54
C TYR A 44 -17.50 -7.96 4.21
N GLY A 45 -18.55 -7.89 5.03
CA GLY A 45 -19.74 -8.74 4.83
C GLY A 45 -19.39 -10.23 4.87
N GLY A 46 -19.79 -10.99 3.85
CA GLY A 46 -19.58 -12.44 3.74
C GLY A 46 -18.26 -12.87 3.08
N GLY A 47 -17.45 -11.94 2.52
CA GLY A 47 -16.26 -12.25 1.71
C GLY A 47 -14.94 -11.96 2.41
N ASP A 48 -13.94 -12.84 2.18
CA ASP A 48 -12.57 -12.62 2.63
C ASP A 48 -11.76 -11.89 1.56
N VAL A 49 -11.28 -10.69 1.92
CA VAL A 49 -10.36 -9.90 1.09
C VAL A 49 -8.91 -10.32 1.38
N LEU A 50 -8.57 -10.49 2.67
CA LEU A 50 -7.28 -11.06 3.10
C LEU A 50 -7.45 -12.54 3.37
N ARG A 51 -6.52 -13.35 2.85
CA ARG A 51 -6.63 -14.81 2.80
C ARG A 51 -5.39 -15.49 3.38
N GLY A 52 -5.13 -15.26 4.68
CA GLY A 52 -3.98 -15.81 5.37
C GLY A 52 -2.71 -14.97 5.19
N VAL A 53 -2.85 -13.64 5.19
CA VAL A 53 -1.71 -12.72 5.05
C VAL A 53 -0.80 -12.83 6.26
N SER A 54 0.48 -13.08 5.99
CA SER A 54 1.55 -13.01 6.99
C SER A 54 2.61 -12.03 6.51
N LEU A 55 3.01 -11.10 7.37
CA LEU A 55 4.08 -10.13 7.09
C LEU A 55 4.78 -9.71 8.37
N ARG A 56 6.02 -9.30 8.23
CA ARG A 56 6.86 -8.75 9.30
C ARG A 56 7.32 -7.35 8.90
N VAL A 57 7.24 -6.40 9.84
CA VAL A 57 7.76 -5.04 9.69
C VAL A 57 8.95 -4.90 10.62
N PRO A 58 10.18 -4.81 10.12
CA PRO A 58 11.38 -4.59 10.93
C PRO A 58 11.31 -3.26 11.68
N ALA A 59 11.81 -3.25 12.93
CA ALA A 59 11.86 -2.04 13.76
C ALA A 59 12.80 -0.99 13.14
N GLY A 60 12.39 0.28 13.16
CA GLY A 60 13.20 1.39 12.66
C GLY A 60 13.35 1.42 11.13
N GLY A 61 12.70 0.51 10.40
CA GLY A 61 12.73 0.45 8.95
C GLY A 61 11.50 1.09 8.28
N ILE A 62 11.55 1.16 6.95
CA ILE A 62 10.41 1.48 6.08
C ILE A 62 10.02 0.20 5.35
N THR A 63 8.85 -0.35 5.65
CA THR A 63 8.28 -1.47 4.88
C THR A 63 7.24 -0.94 3.91
N CYS A 64 7.38 -1.26 2.62
CA CYS A 64 6.43 -0.86 1.58
C CYS A 64 5.59 -2.06 1.13
N VAL A 65 4.27 -1.94 1.23
CA VAL A 65 3.31 -2.89 0.66
C VAL A 65 2.84 -2.34 -0.67
N VAL A 66 3.11 -3.08 -1.74
CA VAL A 66 2.68 -2.75 -3.10
C VAL A 66 1.74 -3.82 -3.64
N GLY A 67 0.94 -3.48 -4.62
CA GLY A 67 0.00 -4.41 -5.26
C GLY A 67 -1.06 -3.67 -6.07
N PRO A 68 -1.81 -4.36 -6.96
CA PRO A 68 -2.86 -3.77 -7.76
C PRO A 68 -4.02 -3.25 -6.91
N ASN A 69 -4.91 -2.49 -7.55
CA ASN A 69 -6.17 -2.10 -6.91
C ASN A 69 -6.98 -3.37 -6.61
N GLY A 70 -7.59 -3.41 -5.43
CA GLY A 70 -8.30 -4.60 -4.97
C GLY A 70 -7.43 -5.71 -4.37
N ALA A 71 -6.10 -5.56 -4.31
CA ALA A 71 -5.21 -6.57 -3.71
C ALA A 71 -5.43 -6.80 -2.21
N GLY A 72 -6.12 -5.89 -1.52
CA GLY A 72 -6.36 -5.97 -0.07
C GLY A 72 -5.52 -5.01 0.77
N LYS A 73 -4.77 -4.08 0.16
CA LYS A 73 -3.87 -3.15 0.87
C LYS A 73 -4.59 -2.32 1.94
N SER A 74 -5.67 -1.62 1.57
CA SER A 74 -6.44 -0.81 2.52
C SER A 74 -7.15 -1.67 3.58
N THR A 75 -7.57 -2.89 3.21
CA THR A 75 -8.14 -3.86 4.17
C THR A 75 -7.09 -4.29 5.20
N LEU A 76 -5.85 -4.52 4.78
CA LEU A 76 -4.73 -4.83 5.69
C LEU A 76 -4.48 -3.65 6.65
N MET A 77 -4.40 -2.42 6.14
CA MET A 77 -4.21 -1.22 6.98
C MET A 77 -5.37 -1.04 7.98
N ALA A 78 -6.63 -1.18 7.51
CA ALA A 78 -7.81 -1.09 8.35
C ALA A 78 -7.80 -2.15 9.46
N THR A 79 -7.34 -3.36 9.14
CA THR A 79 -7.28 -4.46 10.12
C THR A 79 -6.18 -4.22 11.16
N ILE A 80 -4.99 -3.77 10.77
CA ILE A 80 -3.90 -3.43 11.69
C ILE A 80 -4.31 -2.27 12.61
N SER A 81 -5.05 -1.29 12.08
CA SER A 81 -5.54 -0.12 12.83
C SER A 81 -6.77 -0.41 13.70
N GLY A 82 -7.30 -1.65 13.68
CA GLY A 82 -8.48 -2.05 14.45
C GLY A 82 -9.81 -1.50 13.91
N LEU A 83 -9.81 -0.87 12.73
CA LEU A 83 -11.01 -0.40 12.04
C LEU A 83 -11.81 -1.57 11.44
N LEU A 84 -11.12 -2.66 11.12
CA LEU A 84 -11.73 -3.90 10.67
C LEU A 84 -11.26 -5.05 11.57
N ARG A 85 -12.21 -5.86 12.05
CA ARG A 85 -11.90 -7.01 12.90
C ARG A 85 -11.50 -8.20 12.02
N PRO A 86 -10.33 -8.83 12.25
CA PRO A 86 -9.96 -10.05 11.55
C PRO A 86 -10.86 -11.23 11.98
N ARG A 87 -11.08 -12.16 11.06
CA ARG A 87 -11.76 -13.42 11.34
C ARG A 87 -10.81 -14.47 11.88
N LEU A 88 -9.59 -14.52 11.34
CA LEU A 88 -8.51 -15.42 11.76
C LEU A 88 -7.18 -14.66 11.75
N GLY A 89 -6.18 -15.24 12.41
CA GLY A 89 -4.83 -14.72 12.48
C GLY A 89 -4.60 -13.77 13.64
N THR A 90 -3.34 -13.35 13.78
CA THR A 90 -2.88 -12.51 14.88
C THR A 90 -2.10 -11.30 14.36
N ILE A 91 -2.15 -10.23 15.13
CA ILE A 91 -1.37 -9.00 14.90
C ILE A 91 -0.75 -8.64 16.24
N ALA A 92 0.56 -8.41 16.25
CA ALA A 92 1.28 -7.98 17.44
C ALA A 92 2.24 -6.82 17.12
N LEU A 93 2.31 -5.82 17.99
CA LEU A 93 3.27 -4.70 17.96
C LEU A 93 4.31 -4.94 19.06
N ARG A 94 5.57 -5.18 18.69
CA ARG A 94 6.65 -5.49 19.65
C ARG A 94 6.26 -6.57 20.67
N GLY A 95 5.58 -7.61 20.21
CA GLY A 95 5.05 -8.70 21.04
C GLY A 95 3.73 -8.39 21.76
N GLU A 96 3.29 -7.13 21.83
CA GLU A 96 2.00 -6.76 22.41
C GLU A 96 0.84 -7.03 21.42
N PRO A 97 -0.14 -7.88 21.78
CA PRO A 97 -1.25 -8.21 20.89
C PRO A 97 -2.10 -6.99 20.51
N LEU A 98 -2.35 -6.78 19.23
CA LEU A 98 -3.29 -5.78 18.71
C LEU A 98 -4.65 -6.41 18.35
N THR A 99 -4.68 -7.70 18.06
CA THR A 99 -5.90 -8.42 17.64
C THR A 99 -7.03 -8.22 18.65
N GLY A 100 -8.19 -7.78 18.17
CA GLY A 100 -9.36 -7.54 19.00
C GLY A 100 -9.38 -6.24 19.79
N LYS A 101 -8.30 -5.46 19.76
CA LYS A 101 -8.26 -4.12 20.38
C LYS A 101 -9.03 -3.11 19.51
N THR A 102 -9.57 -2.11 20.16
CA THR A 102 -10.24 -0.98 19.49
C THR A 102 -9.20 -0.03 18.86
N PRO A 103 -9.57 0.78 17.85
CA PRO A 103 -8.65 1.77 17.27
C PRO A 103 -8.03 2.71 18.30
N ARG A 104 -8.79 3.11 19.31
CA ARG A 104 -8.30 3.95 20.41
C ARG A 104 -7.21 3.25 21.23
N GLN A 105 -7.39 1.97 21.57
CA GLN A 105 -6.38 1.19 22.27
C GLN A 105 -5.11 1.01 21.44
N ILE A 106 -5.26 0.72 20.16
CA ILE A 106 -4.15 0.58 19.21
C ILE A 106 -3.36 1.90 19.09
N LEU A 107 -4.07 3.04 19.04
CA LEU A 107 -3.46 4.36 19.06
C LEU A 107 -2.62 4.59 20.33
N HIS A 108 -3.13 4.22 21.49
CA HIS A 108 -2.39 4.32 22.77
C HIS A 108 -1.17 3.40 22.84
N LEU A 109 -1.16 2.30 22.10
CA LEU A 109 0.00 1.41 21.96
C LEU A 109 1.06 1.95 20.99
N GLY A 110 0.79 3.09 20.36
CA GLY A 110 1.75 3.77 19.50
C GLY A 110 1.64 3.43 18.00
N VAL A 111 0.49 2.97 17.52
CA VAL A 111 0.20 2.84 16.08
C VAL A 111 -0.64 4.04 15.64
N VAL A 112 -0.13 4.82 14.70
CA VAL A 112 -0.87 5.92 14.08
C VAL A 112 -1.07 5.63 12.60
N HIS A 113 -2.30 5.80 12.13
CA HIS A 113 -2.67 5.62 10.74
C HIS A 113 -2.98 6.98 10.08
N VAL A 114 -2.24 7.30 9.02
CA VAL A 114 -2.49 8.45 8.15
C VAL A 114 -3.21 7.90 6.90
N PRO A 115 -4.51 8.17 6.75
CA PRO A 115 -5.30 7.60 5.66
C PRO A 115 -5.00 8.26 4.32
N GLN A 116 -5.42 7.61 3.22
CA GLN A 116 -5.28 8.09 1.86
C GLN A 116 -5.94 9.46 1.64
N ASN A 117 -7.16 9.63 2.12
CA ASN A 117 -7.89 10.90 2.02
C ASN A 117 -7.37 11.89 3.06
N HIS A 118 -7.29 13.17 2.64
CA HIS A 118 -6.89 14.22 3.56
C HIS A 118 -7.80 14.27 4.80
N SER A 119 -7.15 14.22 5.97
CA SER A 119 -7.82 14.13 7.27
C SER A 119 -7.71 15.41 8.11
N LEU A 120 -7.24 16.51 7.50
CA LEU A 120 -7.11 17.80 8.20
C LEU A 120 -8.46 18.50 8.37
N PHE A 121 -8.58 19.21 9.48
CA PHE A 121 -9.68 20.15 9.74
C PHE A 121 -9.40 21.42 8.92
N ARG A 122 -10.08 21.57 7.79
CA ARG A 122 -9.76 22.57 6.77
C ARG A 122 -9.90 24.02 7.26
N ASP A 123 -10.84 24.27 8.17
CA ASP A 123 -11.12 25.60 8.72
C ASP A 123 -10.22 25.97 9.90
N MET A 124 -9.55 25.00 10.48
CA MET A 124 -8.54 25.20 11.52
C MET A 124 -7.20 25.58 10.89
N THR A 125 -6.39 26.30 11.68
CA THR A 125 -5.01 26.62 11.31
C THR A 125 -4.15 25.36 11.27
N VAL A 126 -3.01 25.43 10.59
CA VAL A 126 -2.00 24.36 10.58
C VAL A 126 -1.56 24.01 12.00
N ARG A 127 -1.30 25.01 12.84
CA ARG A 127 -0.91 24.80 14.23
C ARG A 127 -1.97 24.05 15.03
N GLU A 128 -3.23 24.48 14.94
CA GLU A 128 -4.35 23.80 15.61
C GLU A 128 -4.51 22.35 15.12
N ASN A 129 -4.34 22.11 13.83
CA ASN A 129 -4.37 20.75 13.27
C ASN A 129 -3.28 19.86 13.89
N ILE A 130 -2.06 20.37 14.06
CA ILE A 130 -0.96 19.62 14.70
C ILE A 130 -1.30 19.36 16.16
N GLU A 131 -1.73 20.38 16.91
CA GLU A 131 -2.11 20.28 18.31
C GLU A 131 -3.23 19.26 18.54
N MET A 132 -4.20 19.16 17.61
CA MET A 132 -5.25 18.12 17.62
C MET A 132 -4.67 16.70 17.58
N GLY A 133 -3.50 16.49 16.99
CA GLY A 133 -2.80 15.20 17.05
C GLY A 133 -2.43 14.77 18.47
N GLY A 134 -2.25 15.75 19.36
CA GLY A 134 -1.98 15.53 20.78
C GLY A 134 -3.22 15.53 21.68
N TYR A 135 -4.44 15.53 21.13
CA TYR A 135 -5.69 15.66 21.89
C TYR A 135 -5.85 14.70 23.06
N ILE A 136 -5.30 13.49 22.95
CA ILE A 136 -5.36 12.49 24.03
C ILE A 136 -4.26 12.66 25.09
N LEU A 137 -3.29 13.57 24.90
CA LEU A 137 -2.22 13.84 25.86
C LEU A 137 -2.78 14.71 27.00
N ARG A 138 -2.66 14.22 28.23
CA ARG A 138 -3.07 14.96 29.42
C ARG A 138 -2.00 15.95 29.94
N ASP A 139 -0.73 15.68 29.57
CA ASP A 139 0.42 16.51 29.94
C ASP A 139 0.63 17.61 28.91
N HIS A 140 0.23 18.83 29.24
CA HIS A 140 0.37 20.01 28.39
C HIS A 140 1.85 20.38 28.15
N ALA A 141 2.73 20.14 29.12
CA ALA A 141 4.16 20.42 28.98
C ALA A 141 4.79 19.44 27.98
N LEU A 142 4.39 18.16 28.02
CA LEU A 142 4.79 17.17 27.04
C LEU A 142 4.28 17.53 25.63
N ALA A 143 3.01 17.93 25.51
CA ALA A 143 2.44 18.35 24.23
C ALA A 143 3.19 19.55 23.64
N ALA A 144 3.52 20.56 24.47
CA ALA A 144 4.30 21.73 24.04
C ALA A 144 5.73 21.35 23.58
N ARG A 145 6.41 20.45 24.31
CA ARG A 145 7.75 19.95 23.92
C ARG A 145 7.70 19.19 22.58
N ARG A 146 6.69 18.34 22.39
CA ARG A 146 6.51 17.61 21.13
C ARG A 146 6.23 18.54 19.96
N LEU A 147 5.35 19.52 20.15
CA LEU A 147 5.07 20.54 19.13
C LEU A 147 6.33 21.32 18.75
N ALA A 148 7.15 21.72 19.72
CA ALA A 148 8.42 22.39 19.46
C ALA A 148 9.37 21.52 18.62
N GLY A 149 9.56 20.24 18.97
CA GLY A 149 10.39 19.31 18.20
C GLY A 149 9.86 19.04 16.79
N ILE A 150 8.53 19.01 16.60
CA ILE A 150 7.89 18.85 15.29
C ILE A 150 8.12 20.09 14.42
N THR A 151 7.99 21.31 14.99
CA THR A 151 8.22 22.56 14.26
C THR A 151 9.69 22.75 13.89
N GLU A 152 10.61 22.25 14.70
CA GLU A 152 12.04 22.18 14.36
C GLU A 152 12.29 21.17 13.22
N MET A 153 11.65 20.01 13.27
CA MET A 153 11.78 18.97 12.24
C MET A 153 11.21 19.43 10.89
N PHE A 154 10.12 20.21 10.90
CA PHE A 154 9.42 20.68 9.71
C PHE A 154 9.32 22.23 9.69
N PRO A 155 10.42 22.97 9.40
CA PRO A 155 10.40 24.44 9.43
C PRO A 155 9.37 25.04 8.46
N ALA A 156 9.15 24.41 7.30
CA ALA A 156 8.14 24.85 6.35
C ALA A 156 6.72 24.78 6.96
N VAL A 157 6.41 23.71 7.67
CA VAL A 157 5.11 23.54 8.35
C VAL A 157 4.94 24.57 9.48
N ALA A 158 6.03 24.86 10.21
CA ALA A 158 6.05 25.94 11.22
C ALA A 158 5.74 27.31 10.58
N GLY A 159 6.30 27.60 9.39
CA GLY A 159 6.05 28.83 8.64
C GLY A 159 4.58 29.01 8.21
N TRP A 160 3.83 27.92 8.06
CA TRP A 160 2.39 27.95 7.73
C TRP A 160 1.48 27.96 8.96
N GLY A 161 2.03 27.97 10.16
CA GLY A 161 1.32 27.74 11.43
C GLY A 161 0.01 28.51 11.60
N ARG A 162 -0.07 29.76 11.10
CA ARG A 162 -1.27 30.63 11.18
C ARG A 162 -2.22 30.49 9.99
N GLN A 163 -1.82 29.80 8.91
CA GLN A 163 -2.66 29.62 7.74
C GLN A 163 -3.72 28.55 8.00
N LYS A 164 -4.89 28.70 7.39
CA LYS A 164 -5.92 27.64 7.40
C LYS A 164 -5.43 26.44 6.60
N ALA A 165 -5.58 25.22 7.14
CA ALA A 165 -5.13 24.00 6.48
C ALA A 165 -5.79 23.80 5.11
N GLY A 166 -7.03 24.25 4.94
CA GLY A 166 -7.75 24.20 3.67
C GLY A 166 -7.18 25.05 2.54
N SER A 167 -6.33 26.08 2.86
CA SER A 167 -5.67 26.93 1.86
C SER A 167 -4.35 26.35 1.33
N LEU A 168 -3.87 25.25 1.92
CA LEU A 168 -2.63 24.62 1.53
C LEU A 168 -2.81 23.73 0.30
N SER A 169 -1.74 23.56 -0.50
CA SER A 169 -1.71 22.54 -1.54
C SER A 169 -1.76 21.12 -0.95
N GLY A 170 -2.20 20.13 -1.74
CA GLY A 170 -2.32 18.74 -1.26
C GLY A 170 -1.02 18.19 -0.64
N GLY A 171 0.13 18.49 -1.24
CA GLY A 171 1.42 18.07 -0.65
C GLY A 171 1.78 18.79 0.65
N GLN A 172 1.45 20.08 0.77
CA GLN A 172 1.60 20.81 2.03
C GLN A 172 0.67 20.24 3.12
N GLN A 173 -0.58 19.91 2.75
CA GLN A 173 -1.53 19.25 3.64
C GLN A 173 -0.97 17.91 4.13
N ARG A 174 -0.34 17.12 3.24
CA ARG A 174 0.29 15.83 3.61
C ARG A 174 1.42 16.01 4.62
N LEU A 175 2.25 17.04 4.49
CA LEU A 175 3.29 17.35 5.49
C LEU A 175 2.69 17.75 6.84
N VAL A 176 1.58 18.47 6.86
CA VAL A 176 0.86 18.81 8.11
C VAL A 176 0.26 17.53 8.76
N GLU A 177 -0.26 16.59 7.97
CA GLU A 177 -0.74 15.29 8.47
C GLU A 177 0.39 14.49 9.12
N PHE A 178 1.58 14.48 8.51
CA PHE A 178 2.77 13.86 9.11
C PHE A 178 3.18 14.55 10.42
N ALA A 179 3.22 15.86 10.44
CA ALA A 179 3.49 16.63 11.65
C ALA A 179 2.48 16.30 12.77
N ARG A 180 1.18 16.25 12.41
CA ARG A 180 0.12 15.89 13.35
C ARG A 180 0.28 14.49 13.93
N CYS A 181 0.63 13.49 13.12
CA CYS A 181 0.78 12.11 13.60
C CYS A 181 1.93 11.96 14.59
N LEU A 182 2.96 12.80 14.52
CA LEU A 182 4.12 12.76 15.43
C LEU A 182 3.82 13.29 16.82
N MET A 183 2.71 13.99 17.03
CA MET A 183 2.31 14.48 18.35
C MET A 183 2.17 13.36 19.40
N LEU A 184 1.83 12.15 18.98
CA LEU A 184 1.72 10.99 19.86
C LEU A 184 3.02 10.23 20.04
N ASP A 185 4.08 10.61 19.33
CA ASP A 185 5.38 9.92 19.35
C ASP A 185 5.24 8.42 19.03
N PRO A 186 4.66 8.07 17.86
CA PRO A 186 4.29 6.69 17.55
C PRO A 186 5.50 5.76 17.41
N THR A 187 5.29 4.49 17.72
CA THR A 187 6.22 3.39 17.41
C THR A 187 6.11 2.98 15.93
N LEU A 188 4.88 2.92 15.43
CA LEU A 188 4.57 2.55 14.05
C LEU A 188 3.66 3.60 13.41
N ILE A 189 4.06 4.08 12.25
CA ILE A 189 3.26 4.97 11.42
C ILE A 189 2.82 4.20 10.17
N ILE A 190 1.52 4.12 9.96
CA ILE A 190 0.91 3.55 8.75
C ILE A 190 0.58 4.70 7.81
N LEU A 191 1.10 4.66 6.58
CA LEU A 191 0.86 5.65 5.54
C LEU A 191 0.16 4.99 4.36
N ASP A 192 -1.09 5.39 4.11
CA ASP A 192 -1.90 4.81 3.02
C ASP A 192 -1.86 5.74 1.80
N GLU A 193 -1.15 5.32 0.76
CA GLU A 193 -0.97 5.98 -0.53
C GLU A 193 -0.65 7.49 -0.42
N PRO A 194 0.38 7.89 0.35
CA PRO A 194 0.67 9.31 0.60
C PRO A 194 1.07 10.10 -0.65
N SER A 195 1.44 9.41 -1.72
CA SER A 195 1.87 10.01 -2.98
C SER A 195 0.75 10.25 -3.98
N MET A 196 -0.46 9.72 -3.72
CA MET A 196 -1.55 9.72 -4.68
C MET A 196 -1.99 11.15 -5.05
N GLY A 197 -2.11 11.41 -6.36
CA GLY A 197 -2.57 12.70 -6.89
C GLY A 197 -1.56 13.85 -6.79
N LEU A 198 -0.31 13.58 -6.36
CA LEU A 198 0.72 14.61 -6.21
C LEU A 198 1.58 14.77 -7.47
N ALA A 199 1.91 16.03 -7.80
CA ALA A 199 2.87 16.33 -8.86
C ALA A 199 4.28 15.81 -8.49
N PRO A 200 5.13 15.44 -9.47
CA PRO A 200 6.45 14.82 -9.22
C PRO A 200 7.37 15.61 -8.30
N LYS A 201 7.32 16.94 -8.35
CA LYS A 201 8.13 17.81 -7.47
C LYS A 201 7.67 17.71 -6.01
N VAL A 202 6.36 17.66 -5.80
CA VAL A 202 5.73 17.58 -4.47
C VAL A 202 5.92 16.17 -3.87
N LEU A 203 5.85 15.15 -4.71
CA LEU A 203 6.12 13.76 -4.33
C LEU A 203 7.50 13.61 -3.66
N ARG A 204 8.55 14.27 -4.20
CA ARG A 204 9.89 14.23 -3.58
C ARG A 204 9.85 14.77 -2.15
N SER A 205 9.22 15.93 -1.94
CA SER A 205 9.14 16.55 -0.61
C SER A 205 8.40 15.65 0.40
N VAL A 206 7.35 14.93 -0.04
CA VAL A 206 6.64 13.96 0.80
C VAL A 206 7.53 12.76 1.16
N PHE A 207 8.27 12.21 0.19
CA PHE A 207 9.19 11.11 0.46
C PHE A 207 10.40 11.53 1.31
N ASP A 208 10.90 12.75 1.14
CA ASP A 208 11.96 13.29 2.00
C ASP A 208 11.47 13.46 3.45
N ALA A 209 10.22 13.87 3.64
CA ALA A 209 9.60 13.90 4.97
C ALA A 209 9.49 12.51 5.59
N ILE A 210 9.11 11.48 4.82
CA ILE A 210 9.05 10.08 5.28
C ILE A 210 10.45 9.60 5.70
N ARG A 211 11.49 9.89 4.91
CA ARG A 211 12.89 9.58 5.28
C ARG A 211 13.31 10.27 6.56
N LEU A 212 12.97 11.55 6.70
CA LEU A 212 13.30 12.34 7.89
C LEU A 212 12.64 11.76 9.15
N ILE A 213 11.36 11.37 9.06
CA ILE A 213 10.64 10.71 10.16
C ILE A 213 11.31 9.38 10.52
N ASN A 214 11.64 8.56 9.51
CA ASN A 214 12.30 7.28 9.73
C ASN A 214 13.71 7.44 10.34
N ALA A 215 14.49 8.43 9.88
CA ALA A 215 15.81 8.75 10.44
C ALA A 215 15.77 9.17 11.94
N ARG A 216 14.59 9.53 12.45
CA ARG A 216 14.34 9.77 13.89
C ARG A 216 13.91 8.49 14.63
N GLY A 217 14.14 7.32 14.04
CA GLY A 217 13.90 5.99 14.64
C GLY A 217 12.43 5.52 14.55
N LYS A 218 11.58 6.17 13.75
CA LYS A 218 10.18 5.71 13.59
C LYS A 218 10.08 4.58 12.59
N THR A 219 9.33 3.54 12.93
CA THR A 219 8.99 2.48 11.99
C THR A 219 7.83 2.93 11.10
N ILE A 220 7.94 2.66 9.81
CA ILE A 220 6.94 3.09 8.82
C ILE A 220 6.45 1.87 8.04
N LEU A 221 5.13 1.69 8.00
CA LEU A 221 4.44 0.79 7.09
C LEU A 221 3.76 1.64 6.02
N LEU A 222 4.33 1.61 4.82
CA LEU A 222 3.91 2.40 3.68
C LEU A 222 3.10 1.52 2.72
N VAL A 223 1.93 1.98 2.32
CA VAL A 223 1.20 1.42 1.18
C VAL A 223 1.35 2.37 0.01
N GLU A 224 1.73 1.87 -1.15
CA GLU A 224 1.89 2.68 -2.36
C GLU A 224 1.36 1.96 -3.61
N GLN A 225 0.73 2.75 -4.47
CA GLN A 225 0.35 2.30 -5.80
C GLN A 225 1.54 2.43 -6.77
N ASN A 226 2.35 3.47 -6.62
CA ASN A 226 3.59 3.63 -7.37
C ASN A 226 4.68 2.72 -6.78
N ALA A 227 4.66 1.43 -7.19
CA ALA A 227 5.55 0.41 -6.67
C ALA A 227 7.03 0.81 -6.78
N ARG A 228 7.46 1.39 -7.92
CA ARG A 228 8.86 1.82 -8.11
C ARG A 228 9.28 2.88 -7.09
N ALA A 229 8.43 3.85 -6.85
CA ALA A 229 8.73 4.95 -5.93
C ALA A 229 8.72 4.46 -4.47
N GLY A 230 7.72 3.68 -4.07
CA GLY A 230 7.59 3.12 -2.73
C GLY A 230 8.72 2.14 -2.38
N LEU A 231 9.04 1.20 -3.28
CA LEU A 231 10.10 0.20 -3.05
C LEU A 231 11.50 0.83 -3.01
N ARG A 232 11.77 1.88 -3.80
CA ARG A 232 13.04 2.64 -3.70
C ARG A 232 13.20 3.39 -2.38
N LEU A 233 12.12 3.75 -1.74
CA LEU A 233 12.13 4.41 -0.44
C LEU A 233 12.34 3.41 0.70
N SER A 234 11.88 2.18 0.52
CA SER A 234 11.76 1.18 1.58
C SER A 234 13.02 0.35 1.79
N THR A 235 13.26 -0.05 3.04
CA THR A 235 14.23 -1.08 3.41
C THR A 235 13.67 -2.48 3.14
N HIS A 236 12.34 -2.63 3.23
CA HIS A 236 11.62 -3.89 3.05
C HIS A 236 10.45 -3.71 2.09
N GLY A 237 10.24 -4.67 1.18
CA GLY A 237 9.15 -4.68 0.23
C GLY A 237 8.25 -5.90 0.40
N VAL A 238 6.95 -5.70 0.25
CA VAL A 238 5.93 -6.77 0.28
C VAL A 238 5.00 -6.58 -0.91
N VAL A 239 4.80 -7.61 -1.70
CA VAL A 239 3.84 -7.63 -2.80
C VAL A 239 2.59 -8.36 -2.34
N LEU A 240 1.48 -7.63 -2.32
CA LEU A 240 0.16 -8.17 -2.00
C LEU A 240 -0.65 -8.30 -3.29
N GLU A 241 -1.22 -9.48 -3.52
CA GLU A 241 -2.07 -9.76 -4.68
C GLU A 241 -3.20 -10.71 -4.27
N ASN A 242 -4.43 -10.37 -4.64
CA ASN A 242 -5.63 -11.19 -4.35
C ASN A 242 -5.75 -11.62 -2.87
N GLY A 243 -5.32 -10.75 -1.95
CA GLY A 243 -5.39 -10.98 -0.51
C GLY A 243 -4.33 -11.92 0.05
N ILE A 244 -3.26 -12.22 -0.71
CA ILE A 244 -2.12 -13.03 -0.24
C ILE A 244 -0.80 -12.30 -0.49
N VAL A 245 0.21 -12.57 0.33
CA VAL A 245 1.59 -12.11 0.10
C VAL A 245 2.23 -13.01 -0.96
N ARG A 246 2.60 -12.43 -2.10
CA ARG A 246 3.25 -13.13 -3.22
C ARG A 246 4.76 -13.13 -3.09
N LEU A 247 5.32 -12.00 -2.68
CA LEU A 247 6.76 -11.79 -2.58
C LEU A 247 7.04 -10.88 -1.39
N SER A 248 8.12 -11.15 -0.68
CA SER A 248 8.65 -10.32 0.41
C SER A 248 10.16 -10.42 0.41
N GLY A 249 10.85 -9.30 0.66
CA GLY A 249 12.31 -9.22 0.69
C GLY A 249 12.77 -7.79 0.95
N SER A 250 14.04 -7.49 0.73
CA SER A 250 14.50 -6.10 0.73
C SER A 250 13.77 -5.30 -0.36
N GLY A 251 13.59 -4.00 -0.15
CA GLY A 251 12.94 -3.15 -1.16
C GLY A 251 13.60 -3.23 -2.54
N ARG A 252 14.92 -3.43 -2.56
CA ARG A 252 15.70 -3.61 -3.79
C ARG A 252 15.43 -4.95 -4.48
N GLU A 253 15.47 -6.06 -3.73
CA GLU A 253 15.18 -7.39 -4.28
C GLU A 253 13.78 -7.46 -4.88
N VAL A 254 12.79 -6.91 -4.17
CA VAL A 254 11.41 -6.86 -4.68
C VAL A 254 11.32 -5.99 -5.92
N LEU A 255 12.00 -4.84 -5.96
CA LEU A 255 12.00 -3.92 -7.11
C LEU A 255 12.66 -4.54 -8.35
N GLU A 256 13.74 -5.31 -8.18
CA GLU A 256 14.52 -5.95 -9.24
C GLU A 256 13.92 -7.32 -9.66
N HIS A 257 12.88 -7.81 -8.96
CA HIS A 257 12.26 -9.09 -9.27
C HIS A 257 11.58 -9.07 -10.65
N PRO A 258 11.85 -10.05 -11.54
CA PRO A 258 11.35 -10.05 -12.92
C PRO A 258 9.83 -9.93 -13.05
N GLU A 259 9.09 -10.63 -12.21
CA GLU A 259 7.61 -10.56 -12.20
C GLU A 259 7.09 -9.17 -11.84
N ILE A 260 7.76 -8.48 -10.93
CA ILE A 260 7.38 -7.13 -10.51
C ILE A 260 7.68 -6.13 -11.63
N GLY A 261 8.82 -6.31 -12.33
CA GLY A 261 9.15 -5.54 -13.53
C GLY A 261 8.07 -5.61 -14.59
N ALA A 262 7.55 -6.81 -14.86
CA ALA A 262 6.52 -7.04 -15.86
C ALA A 262 5.14 -6.50 -15.44
N LEU A 263 4.70 -6.78 -14.21
CA LEU A 263 3.34 -6.51 -13.74
C LEU A 263 3.11 -5.05 -13.31
N TYR A 264 4.13 -4.41 -12.71
CA TYR A 264 3.95 -3.12 -12.02
C TYR A 264 4.81 -1.98 -12.58
N LEU A 265 5.82 -2.28 -13.40
CA LEU A 265 6.78 -1.27 -13.84
C LEU A 265 6.72 -0.97 -15.35
N GLY A 266 5.79 -1.59 -16.09
CA GLY A 266 5.61 -1.36 -17.54
C GLY A 266 6.82 -1.80 -18.36
N GLY A 267 7.65 -2.70 -17.85
CA GLY A 267 8.77 -3.29 -18.57
C GLY A 267 8.29 -4.39 -19.50
N ALA A 268 8.61 -4.29 -20.80
CA ALA A 268 8.58 -5.45 -21.67
C ALA A 268 9.49 -6.51 -21.07
N VAL A 269 8.95 -7.70 -20.81
CA VAL A 269 9.74 -8.87 -20.40
C VAL A 269 10.68 -9.17 -21.56
N SER A 270 11.97 -8.90 -21.43
CA SER A 270 12.97 -9.52 -22.28
C SER A 270 12.95 -11.01 -21.96
N ALA A 271 12.27 -11.79 -22.79
CA ALA A 271 12.33 -13.23 -22.69
C ALA A 271 13.80 -13.68 -22.75
N PRO A 272 14.23 -14.66 -21.93
CA PRO A 272 15.56 -15.20 -22.05
C PRO A 272 15.75 -15.76 -23.46
N ALA A 273 16.77 -15.28 -24.16
CA ALA A 273 17.19 -15.81 -25.44
C ALA A 273 17.65 -17.27 -25.24
N GLY A 274 16.86 -18.23 -25.76
CA GLY A 274 17.29 -19.63 -25.74
C GLY A 274 16.18 -20.65 -25.79
N ALA A 275 15.36 -20.65 -26.86
CA ALA A 275 14.76 -21.89 -27.34
C ALA A 275 14.52 -21.71 -28.83
N GLY A 276 15.32 -22.41 -29.64
CA GLY A 276 15.30 -22.42 -31.11
C GLY A 276 13.93 -22.78 -31.64
N ARG A 277 13.41 -21.95 -32.53
CA ARG A 277 12.31 -22.31 -33.41
C ARG A 277 12.87 -23.25 -34.49
N PRO A 278 12.21 -24.39 -34.80
CA PRO A 278 12.51 -25.13 -36.03
C PRO A 278 11.98 -24.32 -37.22
N ALA A 279 12.82 -24.19 -38.24
CA ALA A 279 12.50 -23.61 -39.51
C ALA A 279 11.41 -24.46 -40.21
N MET A 280 10.32 -23.82 -40.57
CA MET A 280 9.37 -24.37 -41.54
C MET A 280 9.63 -23.71 -42.87
N ALA A 281 9.84 -24.56 -43.87
CA ALA A 281 10.16 -24.23 -45.25
C ALA A 281 9.03 -23.47 -45.95
N HIS A 282 9.41 -22.49 -46.74
CA HIS A 282 8.59 -21.86 -47.73
C HIS A 282 8.50 -22.76 -48.96
N GLU A 283 7.31 -23.04 -49.43
CA GLU A 283 7.04 -23.41 -50.82
C GLU A 283 6.26 -22.28 -51.47
N ASP A 284 6.74 -21.99 -52.71
CA ASP A 284 6.27 -21.00 -53.67
C ASP A 284 4.79 -21.18 -54.06
N ASP A 285 4.14 -20.10 -54.41
CA ASP A 285 3.51 -20.00 -55.71
C ASP A 285 3.19 -18.55 -56.11
N ALA A 286 3.50 -18.32 -57.38
CA ALA A 286 3.51 -17.08 -58.11
C ALA A 286 2.13 -16.68 -58.67
N GLU A 287 2.11 -15.48 -59.25
CA GLU A 287 1.22 -14.97 -60.30
C GLU A 287 -0.16 -14.42 -59.91
N ARG A 288 -0.36 -13.12 -60.02
CA ARG A 288 -0.94 -12.45 -61.21
C ARG A 288 -1.03 -10.92 -61.01
N GLU A 289 -0.38 -10.27 -62.00
CA GLU A 289 -0.63 -8.89 -62.44
C GLU A 289 -2.06 -8.69 -62.94
N ARG A 290 -2.55 -7.44 -62.78
CA ARG A 290 -3.24 -6.57 -63.78
C ARG A 290 -3.92 -5.45 -63.00
N ASP A 291 -3.43 -4.23 -63.15
CA ASP A 291 -3.71 -3.21 -64.16
C ASP A 291 -5.15 -2.67 -64.06
N ASP A 292 -5.32 -1.45 -63.74
CA ASP A 292 -5.86 -0.34 -64.53
C ASP A 292 -6.20 0.91 -63.67
N SER A 293 -5.54 1.93 -64.06
CA SER A 293 -5.85 3.36 -64.19
C SER A 293 -7.28 3.84 -63.89
N ALA A 294 -7.42 4.93 -63.19
CA ALA A 294 -8.01 6.19 -63.67
C ALA A 294 -8.36 7.16 -62.55
N THR A 295 -7.66 8.26 -62.53
CA THR A 295 -8.18 9.57 -62.03
C THR A 295 -9.11 10.14 -63.14
N PRO A 296 -10.10 11.01 -62.88
CA PRO A 296 -9.78 12.40 -62.62
C PRO A 296 -10.75 13.21 -61.71
N ALA A 297 -10.18 14.30 -61.24
CA ALA A 297 -10.68 15.60 -60.81
C ALA A 297 -12.14 16.01 -61.05
N ASN A 298 -12.72 16.74 -60.13
CA ASN A 298 -13.21 18.13 -60.33
C ASN A 298 -13.85 18.72 -59.05
N SER A 299 -13.33 19.82 -58.55
CA SER A 299 -13.82 21.21 -58.55
C SER A 299 -15.23 21.49 -58.02
N GLY A 300 -15.31 22.51 -57.16
CA GLY A 300 -16.43 23.42 -57.02
C GLY A 300 -16.69 23.80 -55.54
N LEU A 301 -16.15 24.88 -55.04
CA LEU A 301 -16.72 26.25 -54.96
C LEU A 301 -18.06 26.37 -54.20
N GLY A 302 -18.04 27.26 -53.23
CA GLY A 302 -19.23 27.98 -52.65
C GLY A 302 -19.03 28.17 -51.13
N ARG A 303 -18.45 29.22 -50.55
CA ARG A 303 -19.02 30.55 -50.25
C ARG A 303 -20.47 30.44 -49.67
N GLU A 304 -20.79 30.94 -48.56
CA GLU A 304 -20.94 32.24 -47.95
C GLU A 304 -21.77 32.14 -46.67
N ASP A 305 -21.37 32.96 -45.73
CA ASP A 305 -22.15 33.89 -44.85
C ASP A 305 -23.13 33.37 -43.79
N GLY A 306 -22.86 33.76 -42.56
CA GLY A 306 -23.54 34.92 -41.91
C GLY A 306 -24.37 34.54 -40.71
N GLN A 307 -24.02 34.95 -39.64
CA GLN A 307 -24.60 35.61 -38.45
C GLN A 307 -24.11 35.04 -37.14
#